data_8f3599e09f6a53f9986bae2c9b34dc3f
#
_entry.id   8f3599e09f6a53f9986bae2c9b34dc3f
#
_cell.length_a   1.000
_cell.length_b   1.000
_cell.length_c   1.000
_cell.angle_alpha   90.00
_cell.angle_beta   90.00
_cell.angle_gamma   90.00
#
_symmetry.space_group_name_H-M   'P 1'
#
loop_
_entity.id
_entity.type
_entity.pdbx_description
1 polymer ?
#
loop_
_entity_poly.entity_id
_entity_poly.type
_entity_poly.pdbx_seq_one_letter_code
_entity_poly.pdbx_strand_id
1 'polypeptide(L)'
;TNTSQARKIAQLRINAIGVIGVKNSPRYVPEKECLRIFKEVEQVSSSIERVFVIANEKLETIKCIYHRSTPPSVIQLHGNESVDYCSELKNKFPTIKLWKAFRLKTIDDLEKISQYEKYIDAILLDAWDDKSLGGTGNRIPIELLLNQTFKTPWILAGGISAEIIPEIFSKLRPDGIDASSLLEISPGIKDLKKVESLVSKIRNQQ
;
A
#
# COMPACT_ATOMS: atom_id res chain seq x y z
N THR A 1 9.86 8.85 0.10
CA THR A 1 9.97 10.24 -0.40
C THR A 1 11.33 10.54 -1.04
N ASN A 2 12.28 9.59 -1.05
CA ASN A 2 13.68 9.84 -1.41
C ASN A 2 14.17 8.73 -2.35
N THR A 3 14.73 9.10 -3.51
CA THR A 3 15.23 8.18 -4.54
C THR A 3 16.33 7.25 -4.01
N SER A 4 17.29 7.78 -3.23
CA SER A 4 18.40 6.99 -2.66
C SER A 4 17.88 5.91 -1.69
N GLN A 5 16.90 6.26 -0.83
CA GLN A 5 16.29 5.28 0.06
C GLN A 5 15.47 4.24 -0.71
N ALA A 6 14.70 4.68 -1.72
CA ALA A 6 13.92 3.77 -2.56
C ALA A 6 14.81 2.72 -3.24
N ARG A 7 15.96 3.14 -3.80
CA ARG A 7 16.95 2.23 -4.39
C ARG A 7 17.48 1.21 -3.39
N LYS A 8 17.89 1.66 -2.18
CA LYS A 8 18.41 0.75 -1.14
C LYS A 8 17.34 -0.25 -0.67
N ILE A 9 16.10 0.21 -0.50
CA ILE A 9 14.98 -0.65 -0.11
C ILE A 9 14.64 -1.65 -1.22
N ALA A 10 14.66 -1.23 -2.49
CA ALA A 10 14.48 -2.13 -3.64
C ALA A 10 15.52 -3.26 -3.69
N GLN A 11 16.77 -2.98 -3.32
CA GLN A 11 17.84 -3.99 -3.24
C GLN A 11 17.58 -5.09 -2.20
N LEU A 12 16.69 -4.84 -1.23
CA LEU A 12 16.24 -5.86 -0.28
C LEU A 12 15.28 -6.89 -0.89
N ARG A 13 15.02 -6.85 -2.21
CA ARG A 13 14.13 -7.78 -2.94
C ARG A 13 12.72 -7.82 -2.33
N ILE A 14 12.16 -6.67 -2.07
CA ILE A 14 10.76 -6.52 -1.69
C ILE A 14 9.85 -6.60 -2.92
N ASN A 15 8.54 -6.79 -2.71
CA ASN A 15 7.59 -6.95 -3.81
C ASN A 15 7.03 -5.62 -4.33
N ALA A 16 6.95 -4.59 -3.46
CA ALA A 16 6.35 -3.31 -3.82
C ALA A 16 6.99 -2.11 -3.09
N ILE A 17 7.01 -0.96 -3.73
CA ILE A 17 7.32 0.34 -3.11
C ILE A 17 6.17 1.31 -3.35
N GLY A 18 5.60 1.84 -2.25
CA GLY A 18 4.55 2.84 -2.28
C GLY A 18 5.10 4.27 -2.21
N VAL A 19 4.55 5.15 -3.03
CA VAL A 19 4.79 6.59 -3.02
C VAL A 19 3.46 7.31 -2.82
N ILE A 20 3.42 8.20 -1.82
CA ILE A 20 2.19 8.87 -1.41
C ILE A 20 1.97 10.12 -2.26
N GLY A 21 0.89 10.11 -3.08
CA GLY A 21 0.42 11.23 -3.90
C GLY A 21 -0.65 12.10 -3.22
N VAL A 22 -1.00 11.83 -1.98
CA VAL A 22 -2.02 12.57 -1.21
C VAL A 22 -1.42 13.86 -0.65
N LYS A 23 -1.83 15.02 -1.18
CA LYS A 23 -1.24 16.34 -0.88
C LYS A 23 -1.21 16.73 0.60
N ASN A 24 -2.21 16.33 1.36
CA ASN A 24 -2.32 16.63 2.79
C ASN A 24 -1.52 15.66 3.68
N SER A 25 -0.87 14.65 3.10
CA SER A 25 -0.03 13.72 3.84
C SER A 25 1.34 14.35 4.15
N PRO A 26 1.89 14.15 5.36
CA PRO A 26 3.27 14.55 5.66
C PRO A 26 4.31 13.77 4.84
N ARG A 27 3.86 12.72 4.13
CA ARG A 27 4.67 11.86 3.24
C ARG A 27 4.42 12.14 1.77
N TYR A 28 3.72 13.23 1.46
CA TYR A 28 3.43 13.62 0.08
C TYR A 28 4.69 13.74 -0.77
N VAL A 29 4.63 13.20 -1.98
CA VAL A 29 5.68 13.32 -2.99
C VAL A 29 5.09 13.94 -4.26
N PRO A 30 5.64 15.07 -4.75
CA PRO A 30 5.21 15.64 -6.02
C PRO A 30 5.41 14.67 -7.19
N GLU A 31 4.53 14.74 -8.20
CA GLU A 31 4.53 13.83 -9.36
C GLU A 31 5.93 13.64 -9.98
N LYS A 32 6.65 14.75 -10.22
CA LYS A 32 7.99 14.71 -10.83
C LYS A 32 8.97 13.85 -10.02
N GLU A 33 8.93 13.94 -8.70
CA GLU A 33 9.79 13.15 -7.81
C GLU A 33 9.31 11.72 -7.67
N CYS A 34 7.99 11.50 -7.69
CA CYS A 34 7.40 10.16 -7.74
C CYS A 34 7.94 9.38 -8.95
N LEU A 35 7.92 9.97 -10.14
CA LEU A 35 8.44 9.34 -11.35
C LEU A 35 9.94 9.05 -11.29
N ARG A 36 10.73 9.91 -10.63
CA ARG A 36 12.16 9.64 -10.36
C ARG A 36 12.35 8.44 -9.46
N ILE A 37 11.56 8.36 -8.38
CA ILE A 37 11.58 7.21 -7.47
C ILE A 37 11.23 5.93 -8.23
N PHE A 38 10.18 5.93 -9.03
CA PHE A 38 9.77 4.77 -9.82
C PHE A 38 10.83 4.32 -10.82
N LYS A 39 11.50 5.28 -11.48
CA LYS A 39 12.61 4.99 -12.37
C LYS A 39 13.78 4.31 -11.64
N GLU A 40 14.15 4.78 -10.45
CA GLU A 40 15.19 4.16 -9.63
C GLU A 40 14.82 2.74 -9.21
N VAL A 41 13.57 2.51 -8.82
CA VAL A 41 13.07 1.18 -8.45
C VAL A 41 13.12 0.23 -9.65
N GLU A 42 12.64 0.67 -10.81
CA GLU A 42 12.63 -0.11 -12.05
C GLU A 42 14.05 -0.51 -12.50
N GLN A 43 15.05 0.38 -12.32
CA GLN A 43 16.45 0.06 -12.60
C GLN A 43 17.04 -1.01 -11.69
N VAL A 44 16.52 -1.15 -10.45
CA VAL A 44 16.94 -2.23 -9.56
C VAL A 44 16.26 -3.55 -9.96
N SER A 45 14.94 -3.51 -10.15
CA SER A 45 14.18 -4.66 -10.63
C SER A 45 12.82 -4.22 -11.18
N SER A 46 12.53 -4.61 -12.42
CA SER A 46 11.24 -4.37 -13.07
C SER A 46 10.09 -5.18 -12.44
N SER A 47 10.40 -6.21 -11.64
CA SER A 47 9.39 -7.02 -10.95
C SER A 47 8.83 -6.36 -9.68
N ILE A 48 9.47 -5.30 -9.19
CA ILE A 48 8.98 -4.57 -8.02
C ILE A 48 7.81 -3.67 -8.44
N GLU A 49 6.67 -3.84 -7.78
CA GLU A 49 5.50 -3.01 -8.02
C GLU A 49 5.75 -1.56 -7.58
N ARG A 50 5.47 -0.65 -8.49
CA ARG A 50 5.54 0.81 -8.27
C ARG A 50 4.15 1.31 -7.93
N VAL A 51 3.89 1.44 -6.62
CA VAL A 51 2.55 1.74 -6.10
C VAL A 51 2.41 3.25 -5.91
N PHE A 52 1.45 3.85 -6.62
CA PHE A 52 1.07 5.24 -6.40
C PHE A 52 -0.18 5.31 -5.54
N VAL A 53 -0.02 5.85 -4.33
CA VAL A 53 -1.10 5.95 -3.33
C VAL A 53 -1.82 7.27 -3.49
N ILE A 54 -3.11 7.22 -3.76
CA ILE A 54 -3.99 8.36 -3.94
C ILE A 54 -5.24 8.25 -3.07
N ALA A 55 -5.95 9.35 -2.89
CA ALA A 55 -7.22 9.39 -2.15
C ALA A 55 -8.18 10.37 -2.81
N ASN A 56 -9.34 9.85 -3.27
CA ASN A 56 -10.43 10.61 -3.88
C ASN A 56 -9.99 11.50 -5.06
N GLU A 57 -9.00 11.05 -5.83
CA GLU A 57 -8.49 11.78 -6.99
C GLU A 57 -9.43 11.63 -8.19
N LYS A 58 -9.38 12.62 -9.09
CA LYS A 58 -10.10 12.55 -10.36
C LYS A 58 -9.40 11.63 -11.36
N LEU A 59 -10.15 11.00 -12.25
CA LEU A 59 -9.61 10.11 -13.28
C LEU A 59 -8.59 10.81 -14.20
N GLU A 60 -8.76 12.12 -14.44
CA GLU A 60 -7.83 12.92 -15.24
C GLU A 60 -6.43 12.97 -14.62
N THR A 61 -6.34 13.03 -13.29
CA THR A 61 -5.05 12.97 -12.57
C THR A 61 -4.35 11.64 -12.83
N ILE A 62 -5.10 10.54 -12.76
CA ILE A 62 -4.57 9.19 -13.02
C ILE A 62 -4.14 9.06 -14.48
N LYS A 63 -4.92 9.57 -15.42
CA LYS A 63 -4.59 9.59 -16.85
C LYS A 63 -3.26 10.29 -17.12
N CYS A 64 -3.01 11.43 -16.49
CA CYS A 64 -1.76 12.15 -16.64
C CYS A 64 -0.54 11.32 -16.21
N ILE A 65 -0.65 10.60 -15.10
CA ILE A 65 0.44 9.77 -14.57
C ILE A 65 0.61 8.49 -15.40
N TYR A 66 -0.48 7.92 -15.88
CA TYR A 66 -0.48 6.68 -16.68
C TYR A 66 0.32 6.81 -17.99
N HIS A 67 0.28 7.98 -18.63
CA HIS A 67 0.96 8.23 -19.90
C HIS A 67 2.42 8.70 -19.75
N ARG A 68 3.01 8.60 -18.56
CA ARG A 68 4.43 8.92 -18.34
C ARG A 68 5.35 7.79 -18.77
N SER A 69 6.64 8.12 -18.95
CA SER A 69 7.66 7.16 -19.38
C SER A 69 7.91 6.02 -18.39
N THR A 70 7.70 6.26 -17.09
CA THR A 70 7.79 5.23 -16.04
C THR A 70 6.55 5.35 -15.16
N PRO A 71 5.39 4.85 -15.63
CA PRO A 71 4.15 4.95 -14.87
C PRO A 71 4.17 4.02 -13.64
N PRO A 72 3.29 4.26 -12.67
CA PRO A 72 3.03 3.26 -11.64
C PRO A 72 2.52 1.97 -12.27
N SER A 73 2.88 0.84 -11.72
CA SER A 73 2.28 -0.46 -12.07
C SER A 73 1.01 -0.73 -11.26
N VAL A 74 0.86 -0.04 -10.13
CA VAL A 74 -0.27 -0.16 -9.22
C VAL A 74 -0.77 1.24 -8.84
N ILE A 75 -2.08 1.44 -8.88
CA ILE A 75 -2.76 2.54 -8.21
C ILE A 75 -3.40 2.00 -6.93
N GLN A 76 -3.03 2.58 -5.79
CA GLN A 76 -3.65 2.26 -4.51
C GLN A 76 -4.64 3.35 -4.12
N LEU A 77 -5.92 3.00 -4.07
CA LEU A 77 -7.02 3.87 -3.67
C LEU A 77 -7.16 3.85 -2.15
N HIS A 78 -6.79 4.92 -1.48
CA HIS A 78 -6.76 5.02 -0.01
C HIS A 78 -7.81 5.99 0.56
N GLY A 79 -8.72 6.44 -0.28
CA GLY A 79 -9.85 7.31 0.09
C GLY A 79 -11.18 6.54 0.24
N ASN A 80 -12.27 7.25 -0.08
CA ASN A 80 -13.63 6.71 -0.04
C ASN A 80 -14.18 6.45 -1.45
N GLU A 81 -13.30 5.99 -2.35
CA GLU A 81 -13.67 5.70 -3.74
C GLU A 81 -14.76 4.64 -3.79
N SER A 82 -15.80 4.88 -4.61
CA SER A 82 -16.93 3.98 -4.76
C SER A 82 -16.58 2.76 -5.64
N VAL A 83 -17.46 1.76 -5.61
CA VAL A 83 -17.39 0.59 -6.49
C VAL A 83 -17.44 1.02 -7.97
N ASP A 84 -18.28 1.99 -8.31
CA ASP A 84 -18.42 2.51 -9.68
C ASP A 84 -17.13 3.19 -10.13
N TYR A 85 -16.49 3.96 -9.25
CA TYR A 85 -15.18 4.56 -9.54
C TYR A 85 -14.11 3.51 -9.81
N CYS A 86 -14.06 2.44 -9.00
CA CYS A 86 -13.12 1.33 -9.23
C CYS A 86 -13.39 0.63 -10.57
N SER A 87 -14.66 0.39 -10.90
CA SER A 87 -15.07 -0.18 -12.18
C SER A 87 -14.65 0.70 -13.36
N GLU A 88 -14.93 1.99 -13.29
CA GLU A 88 -14.56 2.95 -14.35
C GLU A 88 -13.04 3.02 -14.54
N LEU A 89 -12.28 3.04 -13.43
CA LEU A 89 -10.84 3.09 -13.47
C LEU A 89 -10.25 1.83 -14.10
N LYS A 90 -10.74 0.66 -13.70
CA LYS A 90 -10.31 -0.63 -14.28
C LYS A 90 -10.58 -0.72 -15.78
N ASN A 91 -11.74 -0.21 -16.23
CA ASN A 91 -12.10 -0.17 -17.65
C ASN A 91 -11.22 0.80 -18.45
N LYS A 92 -10.90 1.97 -17.90
CA LYS A 92 -10.06 2.99 -18.58
C LYS A 92 -8.58 2.63 -18.62
N PHE A 93 -8.09 1.92 -17.60
CA PHE A 93 -6.67 1.60 -17.41
C PHE A 93 -6.46 0.10 -17.12
N PRO A 94 -6.81 -0.79 -18.07
CA PRO A 94 -6.87 -2.24 -17.81
C PRO A 94 -5.50 -2.87 -17.48
N THR A 95 -4.39 -2.21 -17.83
CA THR A 95 -3.03 -2.71 -17.55
C THR A 95 -2.50 -2.30 -16.18
N ILE A 96 -3.13 -1.35 -15.49
CA ILE A 96 -2.76 -0.97 -14.12
C ILE A 96 -3.45 -1.92 -13.13
N LYS A 97 -2.68 -2.40 -12.18
CA LYS A 97 -3.23 -3.08 -11.02
C LYS A 97 -3.89 -2.07 -10.09
N LEU A 98 -5.05 -2.41 -9.58
CA LEU A 98 -5.82 -1.57 -8.69
C LEU A 98 -5.89 -2.20 -7.30
N TRP A 99 -5.29 -1.56 -6.31
CA TRP A 99 -5.40 -1.94 -4.91
C TRP A 99 -6.36 -0.99 -4.20
N LYS A 100 -7.25 -1.52 -3.37
CA LYS A 100 -8.17 -0.70 -2.58
C LYS A 100 -7.91 -0.86 -1.09
N ALA A 101 -7.65 0.26 -0.43
CA ALA A 101 -7.51 0.30 1.01
C ALA A 101 -8.90 0.43 1.68
N PHE A 102 -9.12 -0.39 2.69
CA PHE A 102 -10.27 -0.37 3.57
C PHE A 102 -9.77 -0.10 4.99
N ARG A 103 -10.25 0.98 5.58
CA ARG A 103 -9.92 1.35 6.95
C ARG A 103 -10.94 0.74 7.88
N LEU A 104 -10.50 -0.20 8.71
CA LEU A 104 -11.38 -1.00 9.55
C LEU A 104 -11.48 -0.41 10.96
N LYS A 105 -12.71 -0.19 11.39
CA LYS A 105 -13.06 0.16 12.76
C LYS A 105 -13.86 -0.96 13.42
N THR A 106 -14.77 -1.57 12.68
CA THR A 106 -15.67 -2.63 13.13
C THR A 106 -15.73 -3.77 12.11
N ILE A 107 -16.36 -4.87 12.49
CA ILE A 107 -16.58 -6.02 11.60
C ILE A 107 -17.44 -5.65 10.38
N ASP A 108 -18.38 -4.70 10.54
CA ASP A 108 -19.30 -4.28 9.46
C ASP A 108 -18.56 -3.61 8.29
N ASP A 109 -17.36 -3.07 8.53
CA ASP A 109 -16.56 -2.49 7.47
C ASP A 109 -16.04 -3.55 6.49
N LEU A 110 -15.93 -4.81 6.92
CA LEU A 110 -15.50 -5.94 6.09
C LEU A 110 -16.61 -6.39 5.11
N GLU A 111 -17.88 -6.25 5.47
CA GLU A 111 -19.00 -6.70 4.62
C GLU A 111 -19.03 -5.99 3.26
N LYS A 112 -18.56 -4.73 3.22
CA LYS A 112 -18.53 -3.91 2.01
C LYS A 112 -17.48 -4.38 1.00
N ILE A 113 -16.45 -5.10 1.44
CA ILE A 113 -15.28 -5.47 0.62
C ILE A 113 -15.71 -6.33 -0.58
N SER A 114 -16.62 -7.27 -0.36
CA SER A 114 -17.09 -8.21 -1.39
C SER A 114 -17.62 -7.53 -2.67
N GLN A 115 -18.16 -6.32 -2.56
CA GLN A 115 -18.67 -5.54 -3.69
C GLN A 115 -17.57 -5.01 -4.60
N TYR A 116 -16.34 -4.85 -4.08
CA TYR A 116 -15.18 -4.31 -4.79
C TYR A 116 -14.33 -5.40 -5.46
N GLU A 117 -14.35 -6.64 -4.94
CA GLU A 117 -13.40 -7.68 -5.31
C GLU A 117 -13.28 -7.96 -6.81
N LYS A 118 -14.36 -7.82 -7.58
CA LYS A 118 -14.34 -8.02 -9.04
C LYS A 118 -13.64 -6.88 -9.82
N TYR A 119 -13.36 -5.74 -9.17
CA TYR A 119 -12.79 -4.56 -9.82
C TYR A 119 -11.39 -4.23 -9.32
N ILE A 120 -10.89 -4.95 -8.30
CA ILE A 120 -9.59 -4.69 -7.67
C ILE A 120 -8.70 -5.93 -7.74
N ASP A 121 -7.40 -5.72 -7.74
CA ASP A 121 -6.40 -6.78 -7.81
C ASP A 121 -5.82 -7.14 -6.43
N ALA A 122 -5.97 -6.26 -5.44
CA ALA A 122 -5.68 -6.55 -4.04
C ALA A 122 -6.50 -5.67 -3.08
N ILE A 123 -6.80 -6.25 -1.93
CA ILE A 123 -7.40 -5.59 -0.77
C ILE A 123 -6.26 -5.15 0.14
N LEU A 124 -6.25 -3.90 0.61
CA LEU A 124 -5.36 -3.45 1.68
C LEU A 124 -6.21 -3.14 2.91
N LEU A 125 -5.94 -3.81 4.02
CA LEU A 125 -6.63 -3.60 5.29
C LEU A 125 -5.76 -2.73 6.19
N ASP A 126 -6.22 -1.52 6.50
CA ASP A 126 -5.53 -0.54 7.34
C ASP A 126 -6.36 -0.23 8.59
N ALA A 127 -5.68 0.20 9.66
CA ALA A 127 -6.37 0.61 10.89
C ALA A 127 -7.13 1.92 10.67
N TRP A 128 -8.33 2.02 11.25
CA TRP A 128 -9.05 3.27 11.28
C TRP A 128 -8.33 4.32 12.12
N ASP A 129 -8.31 5.54 11.65
CA ASP A 129 -7.92 6.72 12.42
C ASP A 129 -8.84 7.88 12.08
N ASP A 130 -9.35 8.55 13.11
CA ASP A 130 -10.31 9.66 12.95
C ASP A 130 -9.65 10.93 12.38
N LYS A 131 -8.32 11.05 12.46
CA LYS A 131 -7.57 12.28 12.12
C LYS A 131 -6.79 12.17 10.84
N SER A 132 -6.53 10.95 10.33
CA SER A 132 -5.69 10.77 9.14
C SER A 132 -6.11 9.58 8.28
N LEU A 133 -5.71 9.63 7.00
CA LEU A 133 -5.95 8.55 6.04
C LEU A 133 -4.94 7.38 6.17
N GLY A 134 -4.28 7.24 7.34
CA GLY A 134 -3.30 6.19 7.62
C GLY A 134 -1.97 6.73 8.13
N GLY A 135 -1.04 5.83 8.44
CA GLY A 135 0.30 6.17 8.91
C GLY A 135 0.38 6.67 10.35
N THR A 136 -0.62 6.40 11.17
CA THR A 136 -0.70 6.79 12.60
C THR A 136 0.02 5.81 13.52
N GLY A 137 0.32 4.60 13.05
CA GLY A 137 0.88 3.52 13.86
C GLY A 137 -0.18 2.70 14.61
N ASN A 138 -1.47 3.03 14.46
CA ASN A 138 -2.56 2.23 15.01
C ASN A 138 -2.64 0.87 14.32
N ARG A 139 -3.13 -0.15 15.04
CA ARG A 139 -3.29 -1.52 14.54
C ARG A 139 -4.75 -1.87 14.40
N ILE A 140 -5.07 -2.70 13.41
CA ILE A 140 -6.34 -3.41 13.36
C ILE A 140 -6.31 -4.46 14.47
N PRO A 141 -7.34 -4.57 15.31
CA PRO A 141 -7.49 -5.70 16.21
C PRO A 141 -7.50 -7.00 15.40
N ILE A 142 -6.55 -7.89 15.67
CA ILE A 142 -6.38 -9.15 14.90
C ILE A 142 -7.68 -9.98 14.96
N GLU A 143 -8.42 -9.86 16.03
CA GLU A 143 -9.69 -10.56 16.28
C GLU A 143 -10.75 -10.28 15.21
N LEU A 144 -10.73 -9.07 14.61
CA LEU A 144 -11.63 -8.70 13.51
C LEU A 144 -11.33 -9.48 12.22
N LEU A 145 -10.08 -9.93 12.07
CA LEU A 145 -9.61 -10.61 10.86
C LEU A 145 -9.60 -12.13 10.98
N LEU A 146 -9.82 -12.66 12.20
CA LEU A 146 -9.93 -14.11 12.40
C LEU A 146 -11.10 -14.66 11.59
N ASN A 147 -10.87 -15.77 10.89
CA ASN A 147 -11.87 -16.46 10.07
C ASN A 147 -12.40 -15.65 8.86
N GLN A 148 -11.80 -14.52 8.54
CA GLN A 148 -12.13 -13.79 7.31
C GLN A 148 -11.49 -14.48 6.11
N THR A 149 -12.25 -14.56 5.01
CA THR A 149 -11.78 -15.10 3.74
C THR A 149 -12.12 -14.11 2.62
N PHE A 150 -11.14 -13.81 1.78
CA PHE A 150 -11.31 -12.94 0.63
C PHE A 150 -11.02 -13.74 -0.64
N LYS A 151 -11.71 -13.44 -1.74
CA LYS A 151 -11.43 -14.02 -3.07
C LYS A 151 -10.23 -13.35 -3.71
N THR A 152 -10.00 -12.09 -3.37
CA THR A 152 -8.91 -11.24 -3.85
C THR A 152 -7.76 -11.27 -2.84
N PRO A 153 -6.49 -11.32 -3.28
CA PRO A 153 -5.34 -11.24 -2.38
C PRO A 153 -5.44 -10.04 -1.43
N TRP A 154 -5.06 -10.24 -0.19
CA TRP A 154 -5.16 -9.19 0.81
C TRP A 154 -3.84 -8.88 1.53
N ILE A 155 -3.64 -7.61 1.80
CA ILE A 155 -2.44 -7.02 2.39
C ILE A 155 -2.82 -6.43 3.74
N LEU A 156 -2.08 -6.79 4.78
CA LEU A 156 -2.26 -6.23 6.12
C LEU A 156 -1.37 -5.01 6.29
N ALA A 157 -1.99 -3.89 6.68
CA ALA A 157 -1.34 -2.62 7.01
C ALA A 157 -1.71 -2.18 8.44
N GLY A 158 -1.21 -1.02 8.84
CA GLY A 158 -1.48 -0.40 10.14
C GLY A 158 -0.58 -0.93 11.26
N GLY A 159 0.31 -0.05 11.76
CA GLY A 159 1.15 -0.33 12.91
C GLY A 159 2.09 -1.53 12.77
N ILE A 160 2.55 -1.81 11.55
CA ILE A 160 3.42 -2.96 11.27
C ILE A 160 4.88 -2.65 11.59
N SER A 161 5.49 -3.51 12.40
CA SER A 161 6.93 -3.52 12.71
C SER A 161 7.45 -4.96 12.75
N ALA A 162 8.76 -5.15 12.80
CA ALA A 162 9.38 -6.47 12.82
C ALA A 162 8.97 -7.31 14.05
N GLU A 163 8.70 -6.66 15.18
CA GLU A 163 8.39 -7.29 16.46
C GLU A 163 7.05 -8.01 16.44
N ILE A 164 6.07 -7.49 15.67
CA ILE A 164 4.71 -8.06 15.63
C ILE A 164 4.51 -9.14 14.57
N ILE A 165 5.47 -9.32 13.65
CA ILE A 165 5.36 -10.30 12.56
C ILE A 165 5.10 -11.72 13.08
N PRO A 166 5.79 -12.23 14.11
CA PRO A 166 5.49 -13.58 14.64
C PRO A 166 4.05 -13.71 15.14
N GLU A 167 3.52 -12.69 15.81
CA GLU A 167 2.13 -12.68 16.28
C GLU A 167 1.15 -12.73 15.10
N ILE A 168 1.34 -11.88 14.10
CA ILE A 168 0.49 -11.84 12.90
C ILE A 168 0.46 -13.22 12.24
N PHE A 169 1.62 -13.79 11.92
CA PHE A 169 1.68 -15.07 11.21
C PHE A 169 1.31 -16.29 12.06
N SER A 170 1.22 -16.16 13.40
CA SER A 170 0.65 -17.20 14.25
C SER A 170 -0.88 -17.32 14.12
N LYS A 171 -1.56 -16.22 13.75
CA LYS A 171 -3.03 -16.11 13.75
C LYS A 171 -3.63 -15.86 12.36
N LEU A 172 -2.91 -15.18 11.49
CA LEU A 172 -3.38 -14.72 10.19
C LEU A 172 -2.47 -15.21 9.05
N ARG A 173 -3.02 -15.23 7.83
CA ARG A 173 -2.27 -15.56 6.61
C ARG A 173 -2.54 -14.51 5.53
N PRO A 174 -2.05 -13.26 5.71
CA PRO A 174 -2.13 -12.25 4.66
C PRO A 174 -1.24 -12.63 3.47
N ASP A 175 -1.67 -12.28 2.26
CA ASP A 175 -0.86 -12.45 1.06
C ASP A 175 0.29 -11.43 0.99
N GLY A 176 0.18 -10.33 1.74
CA GLY A 176 1.21 -9.31 1.84
C GLY A 176 1.15 -8.51 3.14
N ILE A 177 2.26 -7.82 3.41
CA ILE A 177 2.41 -6.89 4.53
C ILE A 177 2.77 -5.52 3.97
N ASP A 178 2.04 -4.47 4.37
CA ASP A 178 2.38 -3.08 4.11
C ASP A 178 2.82 -2.38 5.40
N ALA A 179 3.97 -1.71 5.37
CA ALA A 179 4.52 -1.03 6.52
C ALA A 179 5.07 0.35 6.15
N SER A 180 4.73 1.36 6.93
CA SER A 180 5.13 2.73 6.66
C SER A 180 5.69 3.44 7.90
N SER A 181 4.84 3.97 8.77
CA SER A 181 5.21 4.92 9.83
C SER A 181 6.18 4.37 10.86
N LEU A 182 6.03 3.12 11.30
CA LEU A 182 6.90 2.51 12.30
C LEU A 182 8.31 2.19 11.77
N LEU A 183 8.48 2.22 10.44
CA LEU A 183 9.79 2.07 9.78
C LEU A 183 10.49 3.43 9.52
N GLU A 184 10.02 4.51 10.13
CA GLU A 184 10.55 5.85 9.87
C GLU A 184 11.37 6.39 11.05
N ILE A 185 12.33 7.26 10.71
CA ILE A 185 13.04 8.15 11.66
C ILE A 185 12.19 9.41 11.84
N SER A 186 11.64 9.92 10.74
CA SER A 186 10.70 11.02 10.68
C SER A 186 9.77 10.83 9.47
N PRO A 187 8.60 11.48 9.40
CA PRO A 187 7.65 11.28 8.29
C PRO A 187 8.33 11.36 6.91
N GLY A 188 8.22 10.27 6.14
CA GLY A 188 8.83 10.14 4.82
C GLY A 188 10.31 9.73 4.80
N ILE A 189 11.00 9.66 5.93
CA ILE A 189 12.41 9.23 6.01
C ILE A 189 12.49 7.87 6.70
N LYS A 190 12.82 6.83 5.93
CA LYS A 190 12.88 5.45 6.45
C LYS A 190 14.16 5.19 7.26
N ASP A 191 14.02 4.46 8.34
CA ASP A 191 15.12 3.79 9.04
C ASP A 191 15.41 2.47 8.30
N LEU A 192 16.50 2.43 7.57
CA LEU A 192 16.87 1.26 6.77
C LEU A 192 17.08 0.00 7.61
N LYS A 193 17.58 0.13 8.84
CA LYS A 193 17.75 -1.02 9.75
C LYS A 193 16.41 -1.62 10.14
N LYS A 194 15.40 -0.78 10.42
CA LYS A 194 14.04 -1.26 10.69
C LYS A 194 13.43 -1.95 9.48
N VAL A 195 13.65 -1.40 8.26
CA VAL A 195 13.18 -2.03 7.02
C VAL A 195 13.84 -3.39 6.81
N GLU A 196 15.16 -3.49 6.96
CA GLU A 196 15.91 -4.76 6.85
C GLU A 196 15.42 -5.79 7.86
N SER A 197 15.23 -5.36 9.13
CA SER A 197 14.70 -6.23 10.19
C SER A 197 13.31 -6.77 9.84
N LEU A 198 12.39 -5.92 9.38
CA LEU A 198 11.06 -6.34 8.97
C LEU A 198 11.11 -7.35 7.82
N VAL A 199 11.86 -7.06 6.76
CA VAL A 199 12.01 -7.96 5.60
C VAL A 199 12.56 -9.31 6.02
N SER A 200 13.58 -9.33 6.88
CA SER A 200 14.15 -10.57 7.42
C SER A 200 13.13 -11.37 8.23
N LYS A 201 12.36 -10.70 9.10
CA LYS A 201 11.33 -11.36 9.93
C LYS A 201 10.22 -12.00 9.08
N ILE A 202 9.75 -11.30 8.04
CA ILE A 202 8.72 -11.84 7.14
C ILE A 202 9.22 -13.09 6.43
N ARG A 203 10.45 -13.06 5.87
CA ARG A 203 11.03 -14.21 5.17
C ARG A 203 11.21 -15.44 6.03
N ASN A 204 11.49 -15.25 7.30
CA ASN A 204 11.65 -16.37 8.25
C ASN A 204 10.31 -17.00 8.67
N GLN A 205 9.16 -16.45 8.22
CA GLN A 205 7.81 -17.00 8.49
C GLN A 205 7.22 -17.71 7.25
N GLN A 206 7.83 -17.56 6.09
CA GLN A 206 7.47 -18.24 4.84
C GLN A 206 8.21 -19.59 4.71
#